data_ae4dd4d96ad037091f8e15cfe9abb4ac
#
_entry.id   ae4dd4d96ad037091f8e15cfe9abb4ac
#
_cell.length_a   1.000
_cell.length_b   1.000
_cell.length_c   1.000
_cell.angle_alpha   90.00
_cell.angle_beta   90.00
_cell.angle_gamma   90.00
#
_symmetry.space_group_name_H-M   'P 1'
#
loop_
_entity.id
_entity.type
_entity.pdbx_description
1 polymer ?
#
loop_
_entity_poly.entity_id
_entity_poly.type
_entity_poly.pdbx_seq_one_letter_code
_entity_poly.pdbx_strand_id
1 'polypeptide(L)'
;MKRTLLLLFTCLMLLSWPQRAMAELQTAVFAGGCFWCMEHDLEHLPGVRDAVSGYSGGQLERPTYRQVSSETTGHQEAVQVHFDPDQISYAELLRSYWRNVDPLDGGGQFCDRGDSYRPVIFTADDASAACA
;
A
#
# COMPACT_ATOMS: atom_id res chain seq x y z
N MET A 1 -11.60 -0.18 -58.25
CA MET A 1 -12.46 0.31 -57.16
C MET A 1 -12.72 -0.73 -56.05
N LYS A 2 -13.05 -2.00 -56.30
CA LYS A 2 -13.29 -3.03 -55.24
C LYS A 2 -12.09 -3.40 -54.42
N ARG A 3 -10.84 -3.41 -54.98
CA ARG A 3 -9.60 -3.78 -54.27
C ARG A 3 -9.12 -2.66 -53.31
N THR A 4 -9.31 -1.40 -53.65
CA THR A 4 -8.97 -0.24 -52.81
C THR A 4 -9.90 -0.11 -51.61
N LEU A 5 -11.17 -0.47 -51.75
CA LEU A 5 -12.15 -0.44 -50.65
C LEU A 5 -11.87 -1.53 -49.61
N LEU A 6 -11.39 -2.72 -50.07
CA LEU A 6 -11.02 -3.83 -49.14
C LEU A 6 -9.79 -3.50 -48.32
N LEU A 7 -8.80 -2.81 -48.88
CA LEU A 7 -7.58 -2.39 -48.16
C LEU A 7 -7.86 -1.30 -47.12
N LEU A 8 -8.81 -0.38 -47.39
CA LEU A 8 -9.25 0.63 -46.44
C LEU A 8 -10.02 0.01 -45.25
N PHE A 9 -10.82 -1.03 -45.49
CA PHE A 9 -11.55 -1.72 -44.42
C PHE A 9 -10.64 -2.56 -43.51
N THR A 10 -9.59 -3.18 -44.05
CA THR A 10 -8.59 -3.92 -43.24
C THR A 10 -7.72 -2.97 -42.41
N CYS A 11 -7.40 -1.78 -42.91
CA CYS A 11 -6.62 -0.80 -42.15
C CYS A 11 -7.42 -0.21 -40.98
N LEU A 12 -8.74 -0.05 -41.10
CA LEU A 12 -9.60 0.47 -40.04
C LEU A 12 -9.81 -0.51 -38.89
N MET A 13 -9.73 -1.83 -39.16
CA MET A 13 -9.85 -2.88 -38.13
C MET A 13 -8.59 -3.04 -37.29
N LEU A 14 -7.41 -2.55 -37.74
CA LEU A 14 -6.16 -2.62 -36.99
C LEU A 14 -6.02 -1.50 -35.92
N LEU A 15 -6.88 -0.47 -35.98
CA LEU A 15 -6.88 0.67 -35.04
C LEU A 15 -7.74 0.45 -33.79
N SER A 16 -8.48 -0.65 -33.70
CA SER A 16 -9.36 -0.95 -32.57
C SER A 16 -8.77 -1.95 -31.58
N TRP A 17 -7.47 -1.94 -31.36
CA TRP A 17 -6.92 -2.65 -30.21
C TRP A 17 -7.38 -1.96 -28.93
N PRO A 18 -8.08 -2.65 -28.03
CA PRO A 18 -8.47 -2.04 -26.76
C PRO A 18 -7.18 -1.64 -26.04
N GLN A 19 -6.96 -0.34 -25.92
CA GLN A 19 -5.97 0.17 -24.98
C GLN A 19 -6.46 -0.22 -23.59
N ARG A 20 -5.81 -1.22 -23.00
CA ARG A 20 -6.05 -1.57 -21.60
C ARG A 20 -5.60 -0.36 -20.80
N ALA A 21 -6.55 0.43 -20.31
CA ALA A 21 -6.25 1.49 -19.37
C ALA A 21 -5.51 0.84 -18.18
N MET A 22 -4.36 1.35 -17.84
CA MET A 22 -3.67 0.91 -16.60
C MET A 22 -4.58 1.29 -15.43
N ALA A 23 -4.83 0.34 -14.52
CA ALA A 23 -5.59 0.62 -13.33
C ALA A 23 -4.92 1.77 -12.55
N GLU A 24 -5.72 2.66 -12.01
CA GLU A 24 -5.23 3.68 -11.10
C GLU A 24 -4.73 3.01 -9.82
N LEU A 25 -3.50 3.32 -9.42
CA LEU A 25 -2.93 2.76 -8.21
C LEU A 25 -3.71 3.23 -6.98
N GLN A 26 -3.97 2.32 -6.08
CA GLN A 26 -4.54 2.61 -4.77
C GLN A 26 -3.44 2.69 -3.72
N THR A 27 -3.77 3.31 -2.59
CA THR A 27 -2.83 3.50 -1.47
C THR A 27 -3.41 2.89 -0.19
N ALA A 28 -2.55 2.17 0.54
CA ALA A 28 -2.83 1.69 1.89
C ALA A 28 -1.70 2.12 2.83
N VAL A 29 -1.98 2.31 4.12
CA VAL A 29 -0.98 2.68 5.12
C VAL A 29 -1.12 1.77 6.34
N PHE A 30 -0.02 1.10 6.68
CA PHE A 30 0.05 0.15 7.79
C PHE A 30 1.19 0.50 8.73
N ALA A 31 1.02 0.24 10.02
CA ALA A 31 2.06 0.30 11.03
C ALA A 31 2.06 -0.97 11.88
N GLY A 32 3.21 -1.39 12.39
CA GLY A 32 3.31 -2.61 13.19
C GLY A 32 4.74 -3.14 13.27
N GLY A 33 5.52 -2.62 14.21
CA GLY A 33 6.93 -2.92 14.38
C GLY A 33 7.83 -2.09 13.49
N CYS A 34 9.03 -2.61 13.22
CA CYS A 34 10.01 -1.93 12.38
C CYS A 34 9.48 -1.72 10.95
N PHE A 35 9.37 -0.47 10.54
CA PHE A 35 8.88 -0.12 9.21
C PHE A 35 9.74 -0.68 8.07
N TRP A 36 11.05 -0.83 8.24
CA TRP A 36 11.92 -1.43 7.22
C TRP A 36 11.63 -2.92 6.98
N CYS A 37 11.27 -3.65 8.03
CA CYS A 37 10.85 -5.05 7.90
C CYS A 37 9.51 -5.14 7.16
N MET A 38 8.54 -4.32 7.55
CA MET A 38 7.23 -4.27 6.92
C MET A 38 7.30 -3.79 5.46
N GLU A 39 8.11 -2.77 5.15
CA GLU A 39 8.38 -2.31 3.79
C GLU A 39 8.88 -3.46 2.92
N HIS A 40 9.93 -4.16 3.41
CA HIS A 40 10.50 -5.30 2.71
C HIS A 40 9.46 -6.40 2.41
N ASP A 41 8.63 -6.74 3.39
CA ASP A 41 7.63 -7.81 3.23
C ASP A 41 6.49 -7.41 2.28
N LEU A 42 6.08 -6.14 2.31
CA LEU A 42 4.99 -5.65 1.48
C LEU A 42 5.41 -5.34 0.05
N GLU A 43 6.62 -4.80 -0.17
CA GLU A 43 7.10 -4.48 -1.53
C GLU A 43 7.25 -5.71 -2.44
N HIS A 44 7.45 -6.89 -1.85
CA HIS A 44 7.62 -8.15 -2.60
C HIS A 44 6.28 -8.82 -2.98
N LEU A 45 5.14 -8.28 -2.55
CA LEU A 45 3.84 -8.82 -2.91
C LEU A 45 3.51 -8.55 -4.39
N PRO A 46 3.07 -9.57 -5.15
CA PRO A 46 2.61 -9.35 -6.53
C PRO A 46 1.48 -8.32 -6.57
N GLY A 47 1.62 -7.30 -7.39
CA GLY A 47 0.66 -6.20 -7.50
C GLY A 47 1.00 -4.96 -6.67
N VAL A 48 1.91 -5.06 -5.72
CA VAL A 48 2.49 -3.88 -5.07
C VAL A 48 3.49 -3.24 -6.04
N ARG A 49 3.39 -1.92 -6.20
CA ARG A 49 4.26 -1.13 -7.09
C ARG A 49 5.37 -0.44 -6.33
N ASP A 50 5.08 -0.04 -5.12
CA ASP A 50 5.98 0.71 -4.26
C ASP A 50 5.53 0.59 -2.81
N ALA A 51 6.49 0.51 -1.89
CA ALA A 51 6.26 0.57 -0.46
C ALA A 51 7.29 1.52 0.16
N VAL A 52 6.82 2.49 0.94
CA VAL A 52 7.66 3.59 1.44
C VAL A 52 7.49 3.72 2.95
N SER A 53 8.60 3.57 3.67
CA SER A 53 8.66 3.81 5.11
C SER A 53 8.50 5.28 5.46
N GLY A 54 7.76 5.55 6.51
CA GLY A 54 7.49 6.91 6.99
C GLY A 54 6.84 6.90 8.37
N TYR A 55 6.17 7.98 8.69
CA TYR A 55 5.53 8.16 10.00
C TYR A 55 4.09 8.63 9.83
N SER A 56 3.18 8.07 10.64
CA SER A 56 1.76 8.43 10.61
C SER A 56 1.15 8.44 12.02
N GLY A 57 0.01 9.09 12.17
CA GLY A 57 -0.79 9.10 13.40
C GLY A 57 -0.47 10.23 14.40
N GLY A 58 0.71 10.83 14.34
CA GLY A 58 1.09 11.96 15.20
C GLY A 58 0.76 13.32 14.58
N GLN A 59 1.06 14.39 15.32
CA GLN A 59 0.77 15.77 14.91
C GLN A 59 1.99 16.58 14.50
N LEU A 60 3.20 16.09 14.78
CA LEU A 60 4.43 16.78 14.44
C LEU A 60 4.68 16.72 12.93
N GLU A 61 4.73 17.89 12.28
CA GLU A 61 5.03 17.94 10.86
C GLU A 61 6.50 17.58 10.59
N ARG A 62 6.70 16.71 9.60
CA ARG A 62 8.03 16.24 9.16
C ARG A 62 8.93 15.79 10.31
N PRO A 63 8.47 14.82 11.13
CA PRO A 63 9.26 14.34 12.24
C PRO A 63 10.54 13.65 11.74
N THR A 64 11.57 13.73 12.53
CA THR A 64 12.80 12.95 12.31
C THR A 64 12.68 11.60 13.02
N TYR A 65 13.44 10.60 12.57
CA TYR A 65 13.54 9.30 13.24
C TYR A 65 13.79 9.42 14.75
N ARG A 66 14.76 10.28 15.13
CA ARG A 66 15.10 10.51 16.53
C ARG A 66 13.92 11.05 17.36
N GLN A 67 13.08 11.88 16.76
CA GLN A 67 11.89 12.40 17.45
C GLN A 67 10.82 11.33 17.64
N VAL A 68 10.57 10.50 16.61
CA VAL A 68 9.60 9.42 16.71
C VAL A 68 10.07 8.36 17.70
N SER A 69 11.31 7.91 17.59
CA SER A 69 11.89 6.90 18.50
C SER A 69 12.05 7.38 19.95
N SER A 70 11.88 8.69 20.21
CA SER A 70 11.77 9.21 21.60
C SER A 70 10.39 9.07 22.22
N GLU A 71 9.42 8.49 21.49
CA GLU A 71 8.04 8.21 21.93
C GLU A 71 7.22 9.45 22.34
N THR A 72 7.61 10.64 21.86
CA THR A 72 6.98 11.91 22.26
C THR A 72 6.11 12.54 21.18
N THR A 73 6.10 11.99 19.96
CA THR A 73 5.44 12.60 18.80
C THR A 73 4.03 12.05 18.53
N GLY A 74 3.70 10.89 19.10
CA GLY A 74 2.47 10.15 18.79
C GLY A 74 2.43 9.49 17.41
N HIS A 75 3.54 9.60 16.63
CA HIS A 75 3.65 8.89 15.36
C HIS A 75 4.01 7.42 15.56
N GLN A 76 3.46 6.57 14.68
CA GLN A 76 3.92 5.21 14.45
C GLN A 76 4.90 5.17 13.28
N GLU A 77 5.84 4.22 13.33
CA GLU A 77 6.56 3.77 12.15
C GLU A 77 5.56 3.11 11.21
N ALA A 78 5.40 3.63 10.01
CA ALA A 78 4.38 3.22 9.08
C ALA A 78 4.96 3.00 7.68
N VAL A 79 4.26 2.19 6.88
CA VAL A 79 4.58 1.96 5.49
C VAL A 79 3.39 2.35 4.64
N GLN A 80 3.62 3.24 3.67
CA GLN A 80 2.66 3.57 2.63
C GLN A 80 2.88 2.61 1.45
N VAL A 81 1.83 1.92 1.04
CA VAL A 81 1.85 0.92 -0.02
C VAL A 81 1.03 1.42 -1.20
N HIS A 82 1.64 1.52 -2.37
CA HIS A 82 0.96 1.77 -3.63
C HIS A 82 0.77 0.44 -4.37
N PHE A 83 -0.46 0.09 -4.69
CA PHE A 83 -0.78 -1.20 -5.29
C PHE A 83 -1.76 -1.09 -6.45
N ASP A 84 -1.68 -2.06 -7.35
CA ASP A 84 -2.57 -2.21 -8.50
C ASP A 84 -3.77 -3.08 -8.09
N PRO A 85 -4.98 -2.50 -7.97
CA PRO A 85 -6.15 -3.22 -7.49
C PRO A 85 -6.62 -4.34 -8.43
N ASP A 86 -6.17 -4.35 -9.70
CA ASP A 86 -6.42 -5.44 -10.64
C ASP A 86 -5.52 -6.66 -10.39
N GLN A 87 -4.44 -6.51 -9.61
CA GLN A 87 -3.48 -7.57 -9.31
C GLN A 87 -3.51 -8.04 -7.86
N ILE A 88 -3.76 -7.14 -6.92
CA ILE A 88 -3.88 -7.44 -5.49
C ILE A 88 -4.96 -6.56 -4.86
N SER A 89 -5.88 -7.16 -4.14
CA SER A 89 -6.92 -6.43 -3.43
C SER A 89 -6.43 -5.89 -2.08
N TYR A 90 -7.08 -4.84 -1.57
CA TYR A 90 -6.84 -4.35 -0.21
C TYR A 90 -6.99 -5.46 0.85
N ALA A 91 -7.96 -6.35 0.71
CA ALA A 91 -8.16 -7.49 1.61
C ALA A 91 -6.99 -8.51 1.57
N GLU A 92 -6.30 -8.64 0.45
CA GLU A 92 -5.10 -9.48 0.35
C GLU A 92 -3.90 -8.82 1.00
N LEU A 93 -3.73 -7.50 0.86
CA LEU A 93 -2.74 -6.72 1.60
C LEU A 93 -2.96 -6.86 3.12
N LEU A 94 -4.20 -6.71 3.59
CA LEU A 94 -4.54 -6.91 5.00
C LEU A 94 -4.22 -8.32 5.49
N ARG A 95 -4.49 -9.36 4.71
CA ARG A 95 -4.11 -10.73 5.09
C ARG A 95 -2.60 -10.90 5.21
N SER A 96 -1.82 -10.23 4.36
CA SER A 96 -0.36 -10.22 4.48
C SER A 96 0.09 -9.47 5.73
N TYR A 97 -0.47 -8.28 5.98
CA TYR A 97 -0.22 -7.51 7.19
C TYR A 97 -0.49 -8.33 8.46
N TRP A 98 -1.70 -8.95 8.58
CA TRP A 98 -2.08 -9.73 9.77
C TRP A 98 -1.23 -10.98 10.03
N ARG A 99 -0.49 -11.47 9.04
CA ARG A 99 0.47 -12.57 9.21
C ARG A 99 1.80 -12.12 9.77
N ASN A 100 2.10 -10.84 9.69
CA ASN A 100 3.37 -10.23 10.06
C ASN A 100 3.30 -9.40 11.35
N VAL A 101 2.13 -9.29 11.97
CA VAL A 101 1.95 -8.55 13.23
C VAL A 101 1.26 -9.41 14.28
N ASP A 102 1.53 -9.14 15.55
CA ASP A 102 0.74 -9.64 16.68
C ASP A 102 -0.31 -8.58 17.07
N PRO A 103 -1.59 -8.78 16.73
CA PRO A 103 -2.63 -7.80 17.03
C PRO A 103 -2.96 -7.67 18.52
N LEU A 104 -2.48 -8.58 19.35
CA LEU A 104 -2.71 -8.58 20.79
C LEU A 104 -1.60 -7.88 21.57
N ASP A 105 -0.49 -7.55 20.91
CA ASP A 105 0.63 -6.84 21.52
C ASP A 105 0.48 -5.30 21.35
N GLY A 106 -0.22 -4.68 22.29
CA GLY A 106 -0.41 -3.22 22.32
C GLY A 106 0.81 -2.42 22.79
N GLY A 107 1.93 -3.06 23.13
CA GLY A 107 3.15 -2.41 23.62
C GLY A 107 4.30 -2.39 22.63
N GLY A 108 4.05 -2.71 21.36
CA GLY A 108 5.04 -2.80 20.31
C GLY A 108 4.86 -4.04 19.44
N GLN A 109 5.93 -4.50 18.79
CA GLN A 109 5.92 -5.73 18.00
C GLN A 109 7.24 -6.46 18.18
N PHE A 110 7.19 -7.72 18.56
CA PHE A 110 8.37 -8.60 18.75
C PHE A 110 9.44 -7.95 19.65
N CYS A 111 10.61 -7.64 19.09
CA CYS A 111 11.73 -7.04 19.82
C CYS A 111 11.63 -5.50 19.88
N ASP A 112 10.79 -4.88 19.05
CA ASP A 112 10.61 -3.44 18.97
C ASP A 112 9.51 -3.00 19.95
N ARG A 113 9.91 -2.25 20.97
CA ARG A 113 9.02 -1.88 22.07
C ARG A 113 8.79 -0.37 22.11
N GLY A 114 7.54 0.04 22.29
CA GLY A 114 7.13 1.42 22.36
C GLY A 114 5.88 1.71 21.53
N ASP A 115 5.30 2.88 21.75
CA ASP A 115 4.08 3.32 21.07
C ASP A 115 4.27 3.46 19.56
N SER A 116 5.49 3.84 19.11
CA SER A 116 5.81 3.98 17.70
C SER A 116 5.78 2.65 16.92
N TYR A 117 5.80 1.50 17.60
CA TYR A 117 5.83 0.16 17.01
C TYR A 117 4.50 -0.60 17.14
N ARG A 118 3.45 0.04 17.64
CA ARG A 118 2.13 -0.62 17.77
C ARG A 118 1.50 -0.93 16.41
N PRO A 119 0.74 -2.04 16.30
CA PRO A 119 0.00 -2.33 15.08
C PRO A 119 -1.15 -1.33 14.90
N VAL A 120 -1.17 -0.67 13.74
CA VAL A 120 -2.21 0.31 13.36
C VAL A 120 -2.51 0.18 11.87
N ILE A 121 -3.78 0.22 11.51
CA ILE A 121 -4.25 0.33 10.14
C ILE A 121 -4.84 1.73 9.97
N PHE A 122 -4.26 2.52 9.05
CA PHE A 122 -4.77 3.85 8.73
C PHE A 122 -5.74 3.74 7.56
N THR A 123 -7.02 3.91 7.83
CA THR A 123 -8.08 3.80 6.82
C THR A 123 -8.37 5.16 6.19
N ALA A 124 -8.50 5.18 4.85
CA ALA A 124 -8.80 6.39 4.11
C ALA A 124 -10.31 6.63 3.94
N ASP A 125 -11.11 5.58 4.04
CA ASP A 125 -12.56 5.60 3.82
C ASP A 125 -13.28 4.49 4.61
N ASP A 126 -14.62 4.52 4.59
CA ASP A 126 -15.48 3.54 5.27
C ASP A 126 -15.33 2.12 4.71
N ALA A 127 -14.99 1.98 3.43
CA ALA A 127 -14.82 0.67 2.80
C ALA A 127 -13.53 -0.02 3.30
N SER A 128 -12.42 0.72 3.40
CA SER A 128 -11.18 0.20 3.99
C SER A 128 -11.34 -0.06 5.49
N ALA A 129 -12.09 0.77 6.21
CA ALA A 129 -12.41 0.56 7.62
C ALA A 129 -13.23 -0.72 7.86
N ALA A 130 -14.15 -1.06 6.97
CA ALA A 130 -14.97 -2.27 7.08
C ALA A 130 -14.18 -3.57 6.84
N CYS A 131 -13.00 -3.48 6.20
CA CYS A 131 -12.12 -4.62 5.95
C CYS A 131 -11.04 -4.81 7.02
N ALA A 132 -10.73 -3.76 7.79
CA ALA A 132 -9.66 -3.75 8.78
C ALA A 132 -10.06 -4.45 10.10
#